data_3d043eb4152d01f1199d5ae117fe092f
#
_entry.id   3d043eb4152d01f1199d5ae117fe092f
#
_cell.length_a   1.000
_cell.length_b   1.000
_cell.length_c   1.000
_cell.angle_alpha   90.00
_cell.angle_beta   90.00
_cell.angle_gamma   90.00
#
_symmetry.space_group_name_H-M   'P 1'
#
loop_
_entity.id
_entity.type
_entity.pdbx_description
1 polymer ?
#
loop_
_entity_poly.entity_id
_entity_poly.type
_entity_poly.pdbx_seq_one_letter_code
_entity_poly.pdbx_strand_id
1 'polypeptide(L)'
;MADEFYSPNWKPSPRVPRPGELLFEFVRASDRASMSCELRFHGESYGWEAQFLERGVLSHSHGGFVTRALAVQWAEQERNALESPP
;
A
#
# COMPACT_ATOMS: atom_id res chain seq x y z
N MET A 1 13.20 -32.95 16.86
CA MET A 1 13.40 -32.20 16.37
C MET A 1 13.22 -31.73 16.37
N ALA A 2 13.22 -31.74 16.09
CA ALA A 2 13.30 -30.96 15.63
C ALA A 2 13.18 -30.69 15.34
N ASP A 3 13.17 -30.58 15.06
CA ASP A 3 13.16 -29.93 14.58
C ASP A 3 12.64 -30.08 14.35
N GLU A 4 12.22 -30.39 14.16
CA GLU A 4 11.89 -30.06 13.65
C GLU A 4 11.18 -29.96 13.86
N PHE A 5 10.60 -30.41 14.43
CA PHE A 5 10.08 -29.70 14.31
C PHE A 5 10.18 -29.07 14.16
N TYR A 6 10.36 -29.47 14.20
CA TYR A 6 10.82 -28.36 13.60
C TYR A 6 11.30 -28.56 12.23
N SER A 7 10.53 -28.60 11.47
CA SER A 7 10.94 -28.55 10.11
C SER A 7 11.27 -27.12 9.77
N PRO A 8 12.18 -26.88 8.90
CA PRO A 8 12.41 -25.54 8.46
C PRO A 8 11.14 -24.92 7.93
N ASN A 9 10.18 -25.74 7.62
CA ASN A 9 8.94 -25.23 7.10
C ASN A 9 7.92 -24.96 8.15
N TRP A 10 8.20 -25.26 9.36
CA TRP A 10 7.32 -24.82 10.37
C TRP A 10 7.46 -23.32 10.54
N LYS A 11 8.55 -22.81 10.18
CA LYS A 11 8.60 -21.40 10.03
C LYS A 11 7.41 -21.00 9.25
N PRO A 12 6.53 -20.22 9.86
CA PRO A 12 5.61 -19.54 9.01
C PRO A 12 6.46 -19.06 7.87
N SER A 13 6.15 -19.54 6.75
CA SER A 13 6.75 -19.05 5.55
C SER A 13 6.95 -17.60 5.78
N PRO A 14 8.16 -17.12 5.57
CA PRO A 14 8.42 -15.73 5.71
C PRO A 14 7.27 -15.07 5.01
N ARG A 15 6.49 -14.34 5.75
CA ARG A 15 5.42 -13.66 5.16
C ARG A 15 6.02 -12.80 4.12
N VAL A 16 5.99 -13.35 2.97
CA VAL A 16 6.18 -12.54 1.80
C VAL A 16 5.05 -11.57 1.91
N PRO A 17 5.32 -10.31 2.17
CA PRO A 17 4.25 -9.34 2.18
C PRO A 17 3.58 -9.45 0.83
N ARG A 18 2.29 -9.64 0.85
CA ARG A 18 1.55 -9.60 -0.39
C ARG A 18 1.91 -8.29 -1.05
N PRO A 19 2.30 -8.34 -2.33
CA PRO A 19 2.50 -7.09 -3.04
C PRO A 19 1.21 -6.29 -2.96
N GLY A 20 1.33 -5.02 -2.79
CA GLY A 20 0.17 -4.15 -2.82
C GLY A 20 -0.49 -4.20 -4.17
N GLU A 21 -1.79 -3.97 -4.18
CA GLU A 21 -2.53 -3.84 -5.44
C GLU A 21 -2.25 -2.46 -6.01
N LEU A 22 -1.67 -2.40 -7.20
CA LEU A 22 -1.44 -1.11 -7.86
C LEU A 22 -2.80 -0.53 -8.24
N LEU A 23 -3.10 0.64 -7.70
CA LEU A 23 -4.37 1.30 -7.96
C LEU A 23 -4.26 2.25 -9.15
N PHE A 24 -3.24 3.10 -9.18
CA PHE A 24 -3.01 4.02 -10.29
C PHE A 24 -1.60 4.58 -10.24
N GLU A 25 -1.20 5.20 -11.34
CA GLU A 25 0.06 5.93 -11.46
C GLU A 25 -0.25 7.31 -12.01
N PHE A 26 0.54 8.28 -11.61
CA PHE A 26 0.34 9.66 -12.06
C PHE A 26 1.61 10.47 -11.84
N VAL A 27 1.58 11.74 -12.27
CA VAL A 27 2.70 12.65 -12.10
C VAL A 27 2.26 13.77 -11.17
N ARG A 28 3.05 14.03 -10.15
CA ARG A 28 2.76 15.09 -9.19
C ARG A 28 3.06 16.44 -9.87
N ALA A 29 2.11 17.38 -9.74
CA ALA A 29 2.22 18.64 -10.47
C ALA A 29 3.35 19.54 -9.97
N SER A 30 3.65 19.49 -8.68
CA SER A 30 4.59 20.44 -8.09
C SER A 30 6.03 20.25 -8.60
N ASP A 31 6.44 19.01 -8.89
CA ASP A 31 7.84 18.73 -9.27
C ASP A 31 7.98 17.68 -10.36
N ARG A 32 6.87 17.24 -10.96
CA ARG A 32 6.85 16.23 -12.01
C ARG A 32 7.36 14.88 -11.57
N ALA A 33 7.32 14.59 -10.26
CA ALA A 33 7.74 13.28 -9.77
C ALA A 33 6.74 12.20 -10.18
N SER A 34 7.27 11.04 -10.56
CA SER A 34 6.44 9.86 -10.84
C SER A 34 5.88 9.33 -9.54
N MET A 35 4.57 9.23 -9.47
CA MET A 35 3.87 8.77 -8.28
C MET A 35 3.06 7.53 -8.61
N SER A 36 2.88 6.68 -7.62
CA SER A 36 1.96 5.55 -7.73
C SER A 36 1.24 5.39 -6.40
N CYS A 37 0.12 4.69 -6.46
CA CYS A 37 -0.64 4.37 -5.25
C CYS A 37 -0.93 2.89 -5.24
N GLU A 38 -0.66 2.25 -4.10
CA GLU A 38 -0.95 0.84 -3.89
C GLU A 38 -1.89 0.69 -2.73
N LEU A 39 -2.80 -0.28 -2.84
CA LEU A 39 -3.68 -0.64 -1.73
C LEU A 39 -3.16 -1.91 -1.09
N ARG A 40 -3.21 -1.96 0.23
CA ARG A 40 -2.85 -3.14 0.99
C ARG A 40 -3.96 -3.47 1.97
N PHE A 41 -4.30 -4.76 2.04
CA PHE A 41 -5.27 -5.22 3.00
C PHE A 41 -4.53 -5.90 4.15
N HIS A 42 -4.75 -5.42 5.36
CA HIS A 42 -4.05 -5.89 6.55
C HIS A 42 -4.93 -6.78 7.42
N GLY A 43 -6.06 -7.27 6.90
CA GLY A 43 -6.98 -8.10 7.65
C GLY A 43 -8.09 -7.28 8.27
N GLU A 44 -9.12 -7.98 8.75
CA GLU A 44 -10.33 -7.31 9.23
C GLU A 44 -10.07 -6.38 10.39
N SER A 45 -9.10 -6.74 11.25
CA SER A 45 -8.80 -5.92 12.42
C SER A 45 -8.10 -4.61 12.09
N TYR A 46 -7.35 -4.58 10.98
CA TYR A 46 -6.52 -3.43 10.62
C TYR A 46 -7.00 -2.72 9.38
N GLY A 47 -7.84 -3.37 8.58
CA GLY A 47 -8.46 -2.76 7.42
C GLY A 47 -7.53 -2.55 6.24
N TRP A 48 -7.89 -1.60 5.41
CA TRP A 48 -7.20 -1.28 4.18
C TRP A 48 -6.30 -0.07 4.37
N GLU A 49 -5.19 -0.08 3.64
CA GLU A 49 -4.24 1.03 3.65
C GLU A 49 -3.97 1.45 2.21
N ALA A 50 -3.93 2.77 1.97
CA ALA A 50 -3.49 3.31 0.69
C ALA A 50 -2.10 3.90 0.88
N GLN A 51 -1.14 3.45 0.07
CA GLN A 51 0.25 3.89 0.14
C GLN A 51 0.59 4.66 -1.12
N PHE A 52 1.14 5.85 -0.94
CA PHE A 52 1.64 6.64 -2.07
C PHE A 52 3.15 6.50 -2.14
N LEU A 53 3.63 6.17 -3.32
CA LEU A 53 5.05 5.97 -3.56
C LEU A 53 5.55 7.01 -4.55
N GLU A 54 6.72 7.54 -4.26
CA GLU A 54 7.39 8.48 -5.15
C GLU A 54 8.59 7.77 -5.74
N ARG A 55 8.58 7.57 -7.04
CA ARG A 55 9.66 6.85 -7.74
C ARG A 55 9.93 5.50 -7.09
N GLY A 56 8.87 4.82 -6.67
CA GLY A 56 8.97 3.50 -6.05
C GLY A 56 9.26 3.49 -4.57
N VAL A 57 9.45 4.64 -3.94
CA VAL A 57 9.76 4.73 -2.51
C VAL A 57 8.55 5.29 -1.77
N LEU A 58 8.22 4.68 -0.65
CA LEU A 58 7.07 5.11 0.13
C LEU A 58 7.20 6.57 0.53
N SER A 59 6.21 7.36 0.15
CA SER A 59 6.14 8.77 0.46
C SER A 59 5.25 9.01 1.67
N HIS A 60 4.01 8.56 1.59
CA HIS A 60 3.07 8.66 2.70
C HIS A 60 1.98 7.63 2.52
N SER A 61 1.23 7.38 3.59
CA SER A 61 0.16 6.41 3.55
C SER A 61 -0.92 6.78 4.57
N HIS A 62 -2.08 6.17 4.39
CA HIS A 62 -3.17 6.30 5.34
C HIS A 62 -3.88 4.96 5.43
N GLY A 63 -4.09 4.47 6.63
CA GLY A 63 -4.64 3.16 6.86
C GLY A 63 -5.87 3.19 7.74
N GLY A 64 -6.35 1.99 8.08
CA GLY A 64 -7.51 1.86 8.95
C GLY A 64 -8.84 2.01 8.26
N PHE A 65 -8.87 1.99 6.92
CA PHE A 65 -10.14 2.04 6.20
C PHE A 65 -10.87 0.71 6.33
N VAL A 66 -12.14 0.76 6.67
CA VAL A 66 -12.93 -0.44 6.89
C VAL A 66 -13.15 -1.19 5.58
N THR A 67 -13.26 -0.48 4.47
CA THR A 67 -13.50 -1.10 3.16
C THR A 67 -12.49 -0.61 2.13
N ARG A 68 -12.34 -1.43 1.09
CA ARG A 68 -11.50 -1.05 -0.04
C ARG A 68 -12.02 0.24 -0.69
N ALA A 69 -13.34 0.37 -0.78
CA ALA A 69 -13.94 1.54 -1.41
C ALA A 69 -13.57 2.84 -0.69
N LEU A 70 -13.53 2.82 0.63
CA LEU A 70 -13.13 4.00 1.39
C LEU A 70 -11.67 4.34 1.15
N ALA A 71 -10.80 3.33 1.08
CA ALA A 71 -9.39 3.56 0.78
C ALA A 71 -9.21 4.16 -0.61
N VAL A 72 -9.95 3.64 -1.59
CA VAL A 72 -9.91 4.17 -2.95
C VAL A 72 -10.39 5.61 -2.99
N GLN A 73 -11.46 5.91 -2.28
CA GLN A 73 -12.00 7.26 -2.24
C GLN A 73 -10.98 8.26 -1.70
N TRP A 74 -10.33 7.90 -0.60
CA TRP A 74 -9.28 8.74 -0.04
C TRP A 74 -8.13 8.90 -1.01
N ALA A 75 -7.72 7.79 -1.64
CA ALA A 75 -6.59 7.81 -2.57
C ALA A 75 -6.87 8.71 -3.77
N GLU A 76 -8.10 8.70 -4.29
CA GLU A 76 -8.45 9.54 -5.42
C GLU A 76 -8.46 11.02 -5.05
N GLN A 77 -8.93 11.33 -3.86
CA GLN A 77 -8.88 12.71 -3.37
C GLN A 77 -7.45 13.19 -3.22
N GLU A 78 -6.59 12.34 -2.70
CA GLU A 78 -5.18 12.65 -2.53
C GLU A 78 -4.51 12.85 -3.90
N ARG A 79 -4.80 11.95 -4.84
CA ARG A 79 -4.27 12.08 -6.19
C ARG A 79 -4.68 13.40 -6.82
N ASN A 80 -5.96 13.76 -6.69
CA ASN A 80 -6.44 15.02 -7.26
C ASN A 80 -5.68 16.22 -6.68
N ALA A 81 -5.43 16.20 -5.37
CA ALA A 81 -4.68 17.28 -4.73
C ALA A 81 -3.25 17.33 -5.25
N LEU A 82 -2.61 16.18 -5.46
CA LEU A 82 -1.22 16.13 -5.90
C LEU A 82 -1.08 16.44 -7.40
N GLU A 83 -2.11 16.17 -8.19
CA GLU A 83 -2.10 16.49 -9.61
C GLU A 83 -2.45 17.95 -9.89
N SER A 84 -3.07 18.60 -8.93
CA SER A 84 -3.45 20.01 -9.12
C SER A 84 -2.22 20.88 -8.96
N PRO A 85 -2.01 21.86 -9.87
CA PRO A 85 -0.91 22.81 -9.68
C PRO A 85 -1.13 23.61 -8.42
N PRO A 86 -0.05 24.00 -7.74
CA PRO A 86 -0.16 24.79 -6.52
C PRO A 86 -0.73 26.17 -6.78
#